data_997f752afc92e052cdf6ebc4c094042c
#
_entry.id   997f752afc92e052cdf6ebc4c094042c
#
_cell.length_a   1.000
_cell.length_b   1.000
_cell.length_c   1.000
_cell.angle_alpha   90.00
_cell.angle_beta   90.00
_cell.angle_gamma   90.00
#
_symmetry.space_group_name_H-M   'P 1'
#
loop_
_entity.id
_entity.type
_entity.pdbx_description
1 polymer ?
#
loop_
_entity_poly.entity_id
_entity_poly.type
_entity_poly.pdbx_seq_one_letter_code
_entity_poly.pdbx_strand_id
1 'polypeptide(L)'
;MCGNCSRNHGGTIVNSNMPLSHMDLELWKHIMTKQNLAQVTEIMFNGAYGDAPMNPNLISALEYLLEITDTPPMIRIDTNGGMNTPLWWKELAEVLSKFPKPTHVTFSIDGLEDTNHLYRRGVIWEKVIENAKAFIDAGGWARWRSLIFTHNKHQIFEMKKLSEDIGFQKFDINGGHPGAAIDAAIGKAKESFNANKKQSAYEVEYAFLKHEENIKNRIKEYGSLQTALDKSPISCKWQNKRMIQISHVGEVWPCCFFLSDRYPKSPDSIFYKDIKNVLGSNEEYFNHLSYHTLEEILNHVWFKEILTDSWNTDRFAVCSRNCGQ
;
A
#
# COMPACT_ATOMS: atom_id res chain seq x y z
N MET A 1 8.94 8.85 9.84
CA MET A 1 9.04 7.37 9.67
C MET A 1 7.96 6.71 10.49
N CYS A 2 7.03 5.97 9.86
CA CYS A 2 5.93 5.30 10.57
C CYS A 2 6.43 4.04 11.30
N GLY A 3 5.90 3.74 12.49
CA GLY A 3 6.40 2.65 13.34
C GLY A 3 6.35 1.25 12.71
N ASN A 4 5.34 0.97 11.87
CA ASN A 4 5.13 -0.33 11.23
C ASN A 4 5.64 -0.40 9.77
N CYS A 5 6.32 0.63 9.28
CA CYS A 5 6.82 0.65 7.91
C CYS A 5 7.98 -0.35 7.72
N SER A 6 7.94 -1.15 6.65
CA SER A 6 9.01 -2.10 6.29
C SER A 6 10.37 -1.42 6.07
N ARG A 7 10.37 -0.13 5.74
CA ARG A 7 11.55 0.69 5.50
C ARG A 7 12.39 0.95 6.76
N ASN A 8 11.85 0.73 7.95
CA ASN A 8 12.55 1.06 9.20
C ASN A 8 12.22 0.09 10.34
N HIS A 9 13.04 0.10 11.37
CA HIS A 9 12.85 -0.62 12.62
C HIS A 9 12.15 0.31 13.63
N GLY A 10 10.88 0.03 13.95
CA GLY A 10 10.11 0.74 14.96
C GLY A 10 9.93 2.26 14.72
N GLY A 11 10.11 2.74 13.50
CA GLY A 11 10.00 4.17 13.17
C GLY A 11 11.23 5.01 13.51
N THR A 12 12.37 4.39 13.81
CA THR A 12 13.59 5.10 14.27
C THR A 12 14.80 4.86 13.38
N ILE A 13 15.10 3.61 13.05
CA ILE A 13 16.29 3.23 12.30
C ILE A 13 15.89 2.73 10.93
N VAL A 14 16.53 3.19 9.87
CA VAL A 14 16.32 2.71 8.50
C VAL A 14 16.72 1.24 8.40
N ASN A 15 15.92 0.43 7.70
CA ASN A 15 16.26 -0.96 7.40
C ASN A 15 17.43 -0.99 6.42
N SER A 16 18.63 -1.37 6.93
CA SER A 16 19.88 -1.41 6.16
C SER A 16 19.90 -2.49 5.07
N ASN A 17 19.00 -3.48 5.15
CA ASN A 17 18.91 -4.54 4.15
C ASN A 17 18.21 -4.06 2.86
N MET A 18 17.59 -2.89 2.89
CA MET A 18 16.83 -2.35 1.77
C MET A 18 17.66 -1.34 0.98
N PRO A 19 17.77 -1.47 -0.36
CA PRO A 19 18.41 -0.44 -1.17
C PRO A 19 17.62 0.87 -1.11
N LEU A 20 18.34 1.97 -0.85
CA LEU A 20 17.78 3.33 -0.86
C LEU A 20 17.95 3.91 -2.26
N SER A 21 17.09 3.49 -3.17
CA SER A 21 17.09 3.94 -4.56
C SER A 21 15.69 4.35 -5.01
N HIS A 22 15.61 5.03 -6.13
CA HIS A 22 14.39 5.30 -6.86
C HIS A 22 14.40 4.52 -8.16
N MET A 23 13.24 4.13 -8.68
CA MET A 23 13.14 3.68 -10.05
C MET A 23 13.53 4.85 -10.96
N ASP A 24 14.55 4.66 -11.78
CA ASP A 24 14.95 5.67 -12.75
C ASP A 24 14.00 5.71 -13.97
N LEU A 25 14.11 6.77 -14.75
CA LEU A 25 13.21 6.97 -15.87
C LEU A 25 13.46 5.96 -17.02
N GLU A 26 14.69 5.50 -17.18
CA GLU A 26 15.02 4.53 -18.25
C GLU A 26 14.46 3.14 -17.91
N LEU A 27 14.58 2.70 -16.65
CA LEU A 27 13.93 1.47 -16.20
C LEU A 27 12.40 1.58 -16.31
N TRP A 28 11.82 2.75 -15.96
CA TRP A 28 10.39 3.00 -16.13
C TRP A 28 9.96 2.87 -17.59
N LYS A 29 10.67 3.50 -18.53
CA LYS A 29 10.40 3.41 -19.97
C LYS A 29 10.55 1.99 -20.50
N HIS A 30 11.56 1.27 -20.01
CA HIS A 30 11.77 -0.14 -20.36
C HIS A 30 10.59 -1.03 -19.95
N ILE A 31 10.01 -0.77 -18.78
CA ILE A 31 8.85 -1.50 -18.24
C ILE A 31 7.55 -1.08 -18.93
N MET A 32 7.32 0.22 -19.05
CA MET A 32 6.08 0.81 -19.55
C MET A 32 6.10 0.95 -21.07
N THR A 33 6.21 -0.19 -21.77
CA THR A 33 6.10 -0.22 -23.23
C THR A 33 4.63 -0.12 -23.67
N LYS A 34 4.39 0.28 -24.92
CA LYS A 34 3.04 0.30 -25.50
C LYS A 34 2.36 -1.06 -25.42
N GLN A 35 3.11 -2.14 -25.62
CA GLN A 35 2.62 -3.52 -25.53
C GLN A 35 2.18 -3.86 -24.09
N ASN A 36 3.00 -3.55 -23.09
CA ASN A 36 2.67 -3.81 -21.70
C ASN A 36 1.46 -2.98 -21.25
N LEU A 37 1.39 -1.71 -21.65
CA LEU A 37 0.29 -0.80 -21.29
C LEU A 37 -1.05 -1.18 -21.92
N ALA A 38 -1.08 -1.84 -23.06
CA ALA A 38 -2.31 -2.24 -23.74
C ALA A 38 -3.23 -3.11 -22.86
N GLN A 39 -2.72 -3.76 -21.82
CA GLN A 39 -3.47 -4.59 -20.87
C GLN A 39 -3.60 -3.98 -19.48
N VAL A 40 -3.02 -2.79 -19.24
CA VAL A 40 -3.01 -2.14 -17.93
C VAL A 40 -4.15 -1.13 -17.84
N THR A 41 -5.07 -1.36 -16.92
CA THR A 41 -6.19 -0.44 -16.66
C THR A 41 -5.92 0.54 -15.53
N GLU A 42 -5.03 0.19 -14.61
CA GLU A 42 -4.68 0.99 -13.43
C GLU A 42 -3.22 0.82 -13.05
N ILE A 43 -2.54 1.92 -12.74
CA ILE A 43 -1.23 1.92 -12.08
C ILE A 43 -1.39 2.56 -10.71
N MET A 44 -1.02 1.80 -9.66
CA MET A 44 -1.08 2.26 -8.28
C MET A 44 0.31 2.39 -7.67
N PHE A 45 0.67 3.59 -7.29
CA PHE A 45 1.87 3.88 -6.49
C PHE A 45 1.52 3.76 -5.02
N ASN A 46 1.72 2.58 -4.43
CA ASN A 46 1.26 2.26 -3.07
C ASN A 46 2.28 2.50 -1.96
N GLY A 47 3.50 2.92 -2.29
CA GLY A 47 4.50 3.28 -1.30
C GLY A 47 5.02 2.14 -0.43
N ALA A 48 5.13 0.91 -0.93
CA ALA A 48 5.57 -0.26 -0.16
C ALA A 48 6.92 -0.02 0.56
N TYR A 49 7.88 0.59 -0.12
CA TYR A 49 9.22 0.89 0.41
C TYR A 49 9.60 2.37 0.34
N GLY A 50 8.66 3.24 0.12
CA GLY A 50 8.92 4.67 0.01
C GLY A 50 7.64 5.47 -0.10
N ASP A 51 7.76 6.65 -0.64
CA ASP A 51 6.65 7.52 -0.98
C ASP A 51 6.84 7.97 -2.43
N ALA A 52 5.88 7.75 -3.30
CA ALA A 52 6.02 8.03 -4.73
C ALA A 52 6.50 9.48 -5.03
N PRO A 53 6.01 10.53 -4.35
CA PRO A 53 6.52 11.89 -4.49
C PRO A 53 8.01 12.08 -4.12
N MET A 54 8.66 11.10 -3.51
CA MET A 54 10.12 11.16 -3.30
C MET A 54 10.92 10.84 -4.57
N ASN A 55 10.31 10.20 -5.56
CA ASN A 55 10.99 9.94 -6.83
C ASN A 55 11.03 11.24 -7.66
N PRO A 56 12.22 11.79 -7.96
CA PRO A 56 12.34 13.02 -8.74
C PRO A 56 11.80 12.87 -10.17
N ASN A 57 11.70 11.66 -10.68
CA ASN A 57 11.24 11.37 -12.03
C ASN A 57 9.72 11.09 -12.11
N LEU A 58 8.95 11.23 -11.01
CA LEU A 58 7.54 10.83 -11.01
C LEU A 58 6.71 11.56 -12.07
N ILE A 59 6.86 12.88 -12.18
CA ILE A 59 6.12 13.69 -13.16
C ILE A 59 6.51 13.26 -14.57
N SER A 60 7.81 13.20 -14.88
CA SER A 60 8.31 12.76 -16.21
C SER A 60 7.89 11.32 -16.54
N ALA A 61 7.80 10.44 -15.54
CA ALA A 61 7.31 9.07 -15.72
C ALA A 61 5.81 9.04 -16.09
N LEU A 62 5.01 9.94 -15.51
CA LEU A 62 3.59 10.09 -15.86
C LEU A 62 3.40 10.72 -17.25
N GLU A 63 4.16 11.75 -17.56
CA GLU A 63 4.15 12.40 -18.90
C GLU A 63 4.50 11.41 -20.00
N TYR A 64 5.49 10.55 -19.77
CA TYR A 64 5.85 9.49 -20.71
C TYR A 64 4.67 8.53 -20.99
N LEU A 65 3.84 8.20 -20.00
CA LEU A 65 2.64 7.37 -20.25
C LEU A 65 1.66 8.07 -21.22
N LEU A 66 1.51 9.38 -21.10
CA LEU A 66 0.63 10.15 -21.98
C LEU A 66 1.20 10.28 -23.41
N GLU A 67 2.52 10.21 -23.56
CA GLU A 67 3.19 10.27 -24.89
C GLU A 67 3.05 8.96 -25.66
N ILE A 68 3.14 7.82 -24.96
CA ILE A 68 3.25 6.52 -25.65
C ILE A 68 1.91 5.83 -25.91
N THR A 69 0.79 6.29 -25.32
CA THR A 69 -0.53 5.69 -25.54
C THR A 69 -1.65 6.71 -25.51
N ASP A 70 -2.61 6.56 -26.43
CA ASP A 70 -3.84 7.36 -26.46
C ASP A 70 -4.87 6.90 -25.41
N THR A 71 -4.65 5.76 -24.78
CA THR A 71 -5.49 5.18 -23.74
C THR A 71 -4.68 4.91 -22.47
N PRO A 72 -4.22 5.97 -21.78
CA PRO A 72 -3.41 5.80 -20.59
C PRO A 72 -4.23 5.15 -19.45
N PRO A 73 -3.58 4.33 -18.61
CA PRO A 73 -4.23 3.73 -17.45
C PRO A 73 -4.64 4.78 -16.43
N MET A 74 -5.61 4.45 -15.58
CA MET A 74 -5.94 5.25 -14.39
C MET A 74 -4.77 5.26 -13.42
N ILE A 75 -4.48 6.40 -12.82
CA ILE A 75 -3.37 6.57 -11.86
C ILE A 75 -3.90 6.75 -10.45
N ARG A 76 -3.32 6.00 -9.51
CA ARG A 76 -3.55 6.17 -8.08
C ARG A 76 -2.22 6.33 -7.35
N ILE A 77 -2.13 7.34 -6.49
CA ILE A 77 -0.92 7.60 -5.69
C ILE A 77 -1.31 7.65 -4.22
N ASP A 78 -0.75 6.77 -3.40
CA ASP A 78 -0.84 6.84 -1.94
C ASP A 78 0.42 7.51 -1.40
N THR A 79 0.25 8.56 -0.59
CA THR A 79 1.36 9.40 -0.08
C THR A 79 1.10 9.87 1.35
N ASN A 80 2.18 10.26 2.05
CA ASN A 80 2.06 11.01 3.31
C ASN A 80 1.90 12.52 3.10
N GLY A 81 2.06 13.04 1.87
CA GLY A 81 1.89 14.44 1.51
C GLY A 81 2.99 15.41 1.96
N GLY A 82 3.97 14.95 2.74
CA GLY A 82 4.98 15.83 3.35
C GLY A 82 6.20 16.16 2.48
N MET A 83 6.28 15.60 1.27
CA MET A 83 7.41 15.83 0.36
C MET A 83 7.09 16.93 -0.65
N ASN A 84 8.14 17.47 -1.26
CA ASN A 84 8.09 18.49 -2.31
C ASN A 84 7.49 19.83 -1.87
N THR A 85 7.26 20.72 -2.83
CA THR A 85 6.72 22.07 -2.61
C THR A 85 5.28 22.18 -3.13
N PRO A 86 4.50 23.17 -2.69
CA PRO A 86 3.16 23.41 -3.23
C PRO A 86 3.15 23.57 -4.76
N LEU A 87 4.20 24.15 -5.35
CA LEU A 87 4.33 24.29 -6.80
C LEU A 87 4.42 22.92 -7.48
N TRP A 88 5.22 22.01 -6.97
CA TRP A 88 5.33 20.63 -7.48
C TRP A 88 3.99 19.90 -7.40
N TRP A 89 3.21 20.11 -6.33
CA TRP A 89 1.89 19.50 -6.19
C TRP A 89 0.87 20.03 -7.18
N LYS A 90 0.96 21.33 -7.55
CA LYS A 90 0.16 21.90 -8.64
C LYS A 90 0.51 21.23 -9.97
N GLU A 91 1.79 21.14 -10.30
CA GLU A 91 2.28 20.48 -11.51
C GLU A 91 1.81 19.01 -11.58
N LEU A 92 1.89 18.27 -10.48
CA LEU A 92 1.37 16.90 -10.41
C LEU A 92 -0.15 16.87 -10.69
N ALA A 93 -0.93 17.78 -10.15
CA ALA A 93 -2.37 17.86 -10.39
C ALA A 93 -2.68 18.11 -11.87
N GLU A 94 -1.96 19.04 -12.51
CA GLU A 94 -2.09 19.35 -13.94
C GLU A 94 -1.78 18.14 -14.82
N VAL A 95 -0.74 17.38 -14.51
CA VAL A 95 -0.40 16.15 -15.25
C VAL A 95 -1.46 15.07 -15.02
N LEU A 96 -1.87 14.83 -13.77
CA LEU A 96 -2.87 13.81 -13.45
C LEU A 96 -4.26 14.14 -14.03
N SER A 97 -4.58 15.40 -14.27
CA SER A 97 -5.85 15.81 -14.89
C SER A 97 -6.03 15.27 -16.32
N LYS A 98 -4.94 14.91 -16.99
CA LYS A 98 -4.92 14.37 -18.36
C LYS A 98 -5.21 12.85 -18.40
N PHE A 99 -5.21 12.18 -17.25
CA PHE A 99 -5.49 10.76 -17.14
C PHE A 99 -7.00 10.48 -16.96
N PRO A 100 -7.48 9.26 -17.32
CA PRO A 100 -8.87 8.90 -17.14
C PRO A 100 -9.29 8.90 -15.66
N LYS A 101 -10.54 9.26 -15.40
CA LYS A 101 -11.10 9.26 -14.05
C LYS A 101 -11.49 7.82 -13.62
N PRO A 102 -11.35 7.47 -12.33
CA PRO A 102 -11.06 8.35 -11.18
C PRO A 102 -9.57 8.36 -10.78
N THR A 103 -8.68 8.88 -11.65
CA THR A 103 -7.29 9.15 -11.25
C THR A 103 -7.24 10.06 -10.01
N HIS A 104 -6.45 9.70 -9.00
CA HIS A 104 -6.45 10.44 -7.73
C HIS A 104 -5.20 10.25 -6.88
N VAL A 105 -5.01 11.17 -5.94
CA VAL A 105 -4.01 11.08 -4.87
C VAL A 105 -4.69 10.83 -3.52
N THR A 106 -4.24 9.80 -2.81
CA THR A 106 -4.66 9.52 -1.44
C THR A 106 -3.62 10.06 -0.47
N PHE A 107 -3.97 11.10 0.27
CA PHE A 107 -3.17 11.63 1.36
C PHE A 107 -3.43 10.81 2.63
N SER A 108 -2.38 10.16 3.13
CA SER A 108 -2.42 9.36 4.35
C SER A 108 -2.12 10.26 5.55
N ILE A 109 -3.17 10.77 6.19
CA ILE A 109 -3.09 11.72 7.30
C ILE A 109 -3.81 11.09 8.50
N ASP A 110 -3.07 10.86 9.60
CA ASP A 110 -3.51 10.01 10.72
C ASP A 110 -3.74 10.82 12.02
N GLY A 111 -4.39 11.95 11.91
CA GLY A 111 -4.73 12.85 13.01
C GLY A 111 -4.76 14.31 12.57
N LEU A 112 -4.89 15.22 13.50
CA LEU A 112 -4.70 16.64 13.32
C LEU A 112 -3.26 17.06 13.65
N GLU A 113 -2.97 18.35 13.75
CA GLU A 113 -1.65 18.92 14.00
C GLU A 113 -0.97 18.32 15.24
N ASP A 114 -1.72 18.15 16.31
CA ASP A 114 -1.26 17.64 17.62
C ASP A 114 -1.07 16.13 17.68
N THR A 115 -1.57 15.36 16.70
CA THR A 115 -1.57 13.89 16.76
C THR A 115 -0.99 13.19 15.53
N ASN A 116 -1.04 13.80 14.35
CA ASN A 116 -0.54 13.18 13.13
C ASN A 116 0.93 12.74 13.23
N HIS A 117 1.78 13.55 13.88
CA HIS A 117 3.21 13.27 14.05
C HIS A 117 3.49 12.07 14.97
N LEU A 118 2.54 11.66 15.81
CA LEU A 118 2.74 10.51 16.72
C LEU A 118 2.93 9.20 15.94
N TYR A 119 2.24 9.05 14.82
CA TYR A 119 2.44 7.92 13.92
C TYR A 119 3.28 8.29 12.68
N ARG A 120 3.00 9.42 12.04
CA ARG A 120 3.71 9.93 10.84
C ARG A 120 4.96 10.71 11.22
N ARG A 121 5.88 10.07 11.92
CA ARG A 121 7.08 10.70 12.47
C ARG A 121 7.92 11.38 11.40
N GLY A 122 8.29 12.66 11.64
CA GLY A 122 9.08 13.48 10.73
C GLY A 122 8.28 14.07 9.55
N VAL A 123 6.96 13.97 9.58
CA VAL A 123 6.07 14.67 8.65
C VAL A 123 5.59 15.96 9.33
N ILE A 124 5.79 17.10 8.67
CA ILE A 124 5.40 18.42 9.14
C ILE A 124 3.95 18.65 8.73
N TRP A 125 3.07 18.89 9.67
CA TRP A 125 1.62 19.02 9.47
C TRP A 125 1.26 20.13 8.49
N GLU A 126 1.77 21.34 8.72
CA GLU A 126 1.50 22.52 7.90
C GLU A 126 1.86 22.25 6.43
N LYS A 127 3.00 21.58 6.21
CA LYS A 127 3.47 21.24 4.86
C LYS A 127 2.53 20.25 4.16
N VAL A 128 1.98 19.28 4.90
CA VAL A 128 1.00 18.32 4.33
C VAL A 128 -0.26 19.06 3.90
N ILE A 129 -0.76 19.96 4.74
CA ILE A 129 -1.98 20.72 4.46
C ILE A 129 -1.78 21.71 3.30
N GLU A 130 -0.66 22.42 3.26
CA GLU A 130 -0.31 23.31 2.15
C GLU A 130 -0.19 22.56 0.82
N ASN A 131 0.48 21.41 0.82
CA ASN A 131 0.64 20.56 -0.36
C ASN A 131 -0.70 20.02 -0.85
N ALA A 132 -1.54 19.52 0.07
CA ALA A 132 -2.87 19.01 -0.27
C ALA A 132 -3.76 20.12 -0.86
N LYS A 133 -3.76 21.32 -0.26
CA LYS A 133 -4.48 22.49 -0.79
C LYS A 133 -4.00 22.85 -2.19
N ALA A 134 -2.68 22.95 -2.39
CA ALA A 134 -2.10 23.30 -3.68
C ALA A 134 -2.49 22.29 -4.78
N PHE A 135 -2.54 20.98 -4.45
CA PHE A 135 -2.98 19.93 -5.35
C PHE A 135 -4.48 20.06 -5.69
N ILE A 136 -5.32 20.29 -4.69
CA ILE A 136 -6.78 20.42 -4.84
C ILE A 136 -7.14 21.69 -5.62
N ASP A 137 -6.54 22.82 -5.29
CA ASP A 137 -6.76 24.12 -5.93
C ASP A 137 -6.39 24.12 -7.43
N ALA A 138 -5.43 23.26 -7.81
CA ALA A 138 -5.06 23.01 -9.21
C ALA A 138 -5.97 21.97 -9.90
N GLY A 139 -7.08 21.55 -9.28
CA GLY A 139 -8.06 20.62 -9.84
C GLY A 139 -7.75 19.14 -9.62
N GLY A 140 -6.76 18.82 -8.79
CA GLY A 140 -6.42 17.44 -8.44
C GLY A 140 -7.52 16.78 -7.61
N TRP A 141 -7.84 15.52 -7.92
CA TRP A 141 -8.78 14.71 -7.14
C TRP A 141 -8.05 14.12 -5.94
N ALA A 142 -8.37 14.58 -4.75
CA ALA A 142 -7.71 14.20 -3.51
C ALA A 142 -8.62 13.40 -2.58
N ARG A 143 -8.04 12.39 -1.95
CA ARG A 143 -8.67 11.56 -0.93
C ARG A 143 -7.86 11.68 0.36
N TRP A 144 -8.53 11.97 1.47
CA TRP A 144 -7.94 11.84 2.80
C TRP A 144 -8.22 10.43 3.33
N ARG A 145 -7.16 9.68 3.66
CA ARG A 145 -7.29 8.37 4.33
C ARG A 145 -6.59 8.42 5.67
N SER A 146 -7.31 8.05 6.72
CA SER A 146 -6.77 8.02 8.08
C SER A 146 -6.76 6.61 8.65
N LEU A 147 -5.64 6.23 9.28
CA LEU A 147 -5.57 5.10 10.19
C LEU A 147 -6.00 5.57 11.57
N ILE A 148 -6.87 4.80 12.23
CA ILE A 148 -7.37 5.17 13.56
C ILE A 148 -6.59 4.45 14.64
N PHE A 149 -6.10 5.26 15.58
CA PHE A 149 -5.35 4.88 16.76
C PHE A 149 -6.00 5.44 18.02
N THR A 150 -5.57 4.97 19.19
CA THR A 150 -6.07 5.51 20.47
C THR A 150 -5.87 7.02 20.57
N HIS A 151 -4.76 7.54 20.04
CA HIS A 151 -4.40 8.94 20.17
C HIS A 151 -5.15 9.88 19.21
N ASN A 152 -5.76 9.39 18.13
CA ASN A 152 -6.45 10.22 17.13
C ASN A 152 -7.96 9.91 16.99
N LYS A 153 -8.46 8.85 17.62
CA LYS A 153 -9.88 8.44 17.49
C LYS A 153 -10.88 9.51 17.89
N HIS A 154 -10.53 10.37 18.83
CA HIS A 154 -11.39 11.46 19.28
C HIS A 154 -11.49 12.60 18.26
N GLN A 155 -10.59 12.66 17.28
CA GLN A 155 -10.50 13.71 16.26
C GLN A 155 -11.20 13.34 14.94
N ILE A 156 -11.85 12.18 14.83
CA ILE A 156 -12.42 11.70 13.55
C ILE A 156 -13.38 12.73 12.94
N PHE A 157 -14.21 13.37 13.75
CA PHE A 157 -15.17 14.36 13.25
C PHE A 157 -14.50 15.64 12.79
N GLU A 158 -13.52 16.11 13.55
CA GLU A 158 -12.72 17.29 13.23
C GLU A 158 -11.89 17.05 11.97
N MET A 159 -11.26 15.85 11.82
CA MET A 159 -10.55 15.46 10.60
C MET A 159 -11.47 15.45 9.38
N LYS A 160 -12.68 14.88 9.54
CA LYS A 160 -13.66 14.84 8.46
C LYS A 160 -14.08 16.26 8.06
N LYS A 161 -14.43 17.10 9.04
CA LYS A 161 -14.81 18.49 8.78
C LYS A 161 -13.67 19.25 8.11
N LEU A 162 -12.45 19.14 8.61
CA LEU A 162 -11.27 19.80 8.02
C LEU A 162 -11.02 19.30 6.58
N SER A 163 -11.23 18.00 6.32
CA SER A 163 -11.10 17.47 4.96
C SER A 163 -12.11 18.10 3.98
N GLU A 164 -13.34 18.31 4.43
CA GLU A 164 -14.40 18.99 3.67
C GLU A 164 -14.06 20.47 3.46
N ASP A 165 -13.58 21.16 4.50
CA ASP A 165 -13.19 22.58 4.47
C ASP A 165 -11.98 22.83 3.54
N ILE A 166 -11.05 21.86 3.41
CA ILE A 166 -9.92 21.90 2.48
C ILE A 166 -10.33 21.58 1.05
N GLY A 167 -11.42 20.82 0.86
CA GLY A 167 -11.92 20.43 -0.46
C GLY A 167 -11.54 19.02 -0.89
N PHE A 168 -11.16 18.13 0.02
CA PHE A 168 -10.98 16.71 -0.31
C PHE A 168 -12.29 16.11 -0.81
N GLN A 169 -12.24 15.41 -1.95
CA GLN A 169 -13.43 14.77 -2.53
C GLN A 169 -13.87 13.52 -1.79
N LYS A 170 -12.98 12.93 -0.99
CA LYS A 170 -13.30 11.76 -0.17
C LYS A 170 -12.51 11.73 1.14
N PHE A 171 -13.21 11.38 2.22
CA PHE A 171 -12.62 11.05 3.51
C PHE A 171 -12.89 9.59 3.84
N ASP A 172 -11.83 8.81 4.09
CA ASP A 172 -11.93 7.40 4.48
C ASP A 172 -11.17 7.13 5.76
N ILE A 173 -11.74 6.24 6.53
CA ILE A 173 -11.13 5.72 7.75
C ILE A 173 -10.84 4.24 7.54
N ASN A 174 -9.59 3.85 7.73
CA ASN A 174 -9.23 2.45 7.83
C ASN A 174 -9.01 2.10 9.31
N GLY A 175 -9.67 1.05 9.78
CA GLY A 175 -9.29 0.40 11.03
C GLY A 175 -7.82 0.00 10.92
N GLY A 176 -7.00 0.43 11.87
CA GLY A 176 -5.55 0.39 11.78
C GLY A 176 -4.93 -0.95 11.38
N HIS A 177 -3.67 -0.90 10.98
CA HIS A 177 -2.85 -2.10 10.67
C HIS A 177 -2.89 -3.08 11.86
N PRO A 178 -3.04 -4.39 11.62
CA PRO A 178 -3.03 -5.38 12.71
C PRO A 178 -1.63 -5.45 13.34
N GLY A 179 -1.45 -4.73 14.41
CA GLY A 179 -0.29 -4.78 15.28
C GLY A 179 -0.77 -4.73 16.72
N ALA A 180 -0.15 -5.49 17.62
CA ALA A 180 -0.58 -5.71 19.01
C ALA A 180 -0.89 -4.44 19.82
N ALA A 181 -0.39 -3.27 19.41
CA ALA A 181 -0.71 -1.98 20.04
C ALA A 181 -2.12 -1.48 19.68
N ILE A 182 -2.71 -1.96 18.58
CA ILE A 182 -4.04 -1.59 18.12
C ILE A 182 -5.11 -2.36 18.88
N ASP A 183 -4.87 -3.63 19.17
CA ASP A 183 -5.82 -4.51 19.87
C ASP A 183 -6.11 -3.99 21.30
N ALA A 184 -5.09 -3.51 22.01
CA ALA A 184 -5.24 -2.90 23.31
C ALA A 184 -5.95 -1.52 23.27
N ALA A 185 -5.77 -0.80 22.17
CA ALA A 185 -6.33 0.54 21.98
C ALA A 185 -7.84 0.51 21.67
N ILE A 186 -8.29 -0.47 20.90
CA ILE A 186 -9.69 -0.60 20.48
C ILE A 186 -10.58 -1.12 21.62
N GLY A 187 -10.05 -1.99 22.50
CA GLY A 187 -10.76 -2.41 23.71
C GLY A 187 -11.25 -1.23 24.56
N LYS A 188 -10.38 -0.22 24.75
CA LYS A 188 -10.71 1.02 25.48
C LYS A 188 -11.52 2.03 24.66
N ALA A 189 -11.50 1.96 23.33
CA ALA A 189 -12.29 2.82 22.45
C ALA A 189 -13.78 2.47 22.45
N LYS A 190 -14.13 1.19 22.65
CA LYS A 190 -15.52 0.74 22.73
C LYS A 190 -16.29 1.44 23.87
N GLU A 191 -15.65 1.71 25.01
CA GLU A 191 -16.29 2.32 26.16
C GLU A 191 -16.60 3.81 25.99
N SER A 192 -15.77 4.56 25.29
CA SER A 192 -15.94 6.02 25.13
C SER A 192 -16.73 6.44 23.89
N PHE A 193 -16.86 5.58 22.91
CA PHE A 193 -17.47 5.87 21.61
C PHE A 193 -18.99 5.70 21.60
N ASN A 194 -19.53 4.83 22.46
CA ASN A 194 -20.96 4.55 22.54
C ASN A 194 -21.84 5.71 23.04
N ALA A 195 -21.23 6.82 23.43
CA ALA A 195 -21.98 7.90 24.05
C ALA A 195 -22.62 8.90 23.07
N ASN A 196 -22.10 9.15 21.86
CA ASN A 196 -22.55 10.36 21.14
C ASN A 196 -22.71 10.41 19.62
N LYS A 197 -22.56 9.35 18.77
CA LYS A 197 -23.03 9.42 17.34
C LYS A 197 -22.89 8.09 16.54
N LYS A 198 -23.99 7.66 15.92
CA LYS A 198 -24.20 6.28 15.43
C LYS A 198 -23.61 5.88 14.05
N GLN A 199 -23.27 6.77 13.14
CA GLN A 199 -23.08 6.37 11.74
C GLN A 199 -21.62 6.24 11.26
N SER A 200 -20.74 7.16 11.57
CA SER A 200 -19.33 7.08 11.13
C SER A 200 -18.47 6.16 12.01
N ALA A 201 -18.85 6.01 13.27
CA ALA A 201 -18.29 5.03 14.19
C ALA A 201 -18.46 3.60 13.71
N TYR A 202 -19.59 3.32 13.11
CA TYR A 202 -19.99 1.99 12.64
C TYR A 202 -19.09 1.46 11.53
N GLU A 203 -18.64 2.30 10.59
CA GLU A 203 -17.79 1.85 9.48
C GLU A 203 -16.36 1.47 9.91
N VAL A 204 -15.78 2.20 10.87
CA VAL A 204 -14.44 1.90 11.43
C VAL A 204 -14.47 0.63 12.26
N GLU A 205 -15.46 0.52 13.13
CA GLU A 205 -15.68 -0.64 13.98
C GLU A 205 -15.96 -1.88 13.11
N TYR A 206 -16.74 -1.75 12.05
CA TYR A 206 -17.11 -2.84 11.17
C TYR A 206 -15.91 -3.44 10.40
N ALA A 207 -15.03 -2.61 9.82
CA ALA A 207 -13.88 -3.09 9.07
C ALA A 207 -12.87 -3.84 9.96
N PHE A 208 -12.70 -3.38 11.19
CA PHE A 208 -11.83 -4.01 12.19
C PHE A 208 -12.42 -5.31 12.74
N LEU A 209 -13.69 -5.26 13.17
CA LEU A 209 -14.41 -6.42 13.70
C LEU A 209 -14.47 -7.55 12.68
N LYS A 210 -14.66 -7.23 11.40
CA LYS A 210 -14.70 -8.22 10.33
C LYS A 210 -13.38 -8.98 10.17
N HIS A 211 -12.24 -8.32 10.31
CA HIS A 211 -10.94 -8.97 10.23
C HIS A 211 -10.66 -9.84 11.47
N GLU A 212 -10.92 -9.32 12.65
CA GLU A 212 -10.78 -10.06 13.92
C GLU A 212 -11.75 -11.24 14.00
N GLU A 213 -12.97 -11.04 13.56
CA GLU A 213 -14.00 -12.08 13.50
C GLU A 213 -13.62 -13.20 12.52
N ASN A 214 -13.07 -12.85 11.35
CA ASN A 214 -12.58 -13.83 10.38
C ASN A 214 -11.47 -14.70 10.99
N ILE A 215 -10.49 -14.10 11.66
CA ILE A 215 -9.43 -14.86 12.35
C ILE A 215 -10.00 -15.75 13.46
N LYS A 216 -10.91 -15.22 14.29
CA LYS A 216 -11.56 -15.99 15.36
C LYS A 216 -12.39 -17.15 14.81
N ASN A 217 -13.12 -16.94 13.74
CA ASN A 217 -13.92 -18.00 13.09
C ASN A 217 -13.02 -19.10 12.54
N ARG A 218 -11.91 -18.74 11.89
CA ARG A 218 -10.91 -19.69 11.41
C ARG A 218 -10.28 -20.50 12.56
N ILE A 219 -9.89 -19.84 13.66
CA ILE A 219 -9.37 -20.55 14.84
C ILE A 219 -10.42 -21.49 15.42
N LYS A 220 -11.68 -21.07 15.48
CA LYS A 220 -12.79 -21.90 15.98
C LYS A 220 -13.02 -23.11 15.09
N GLU A 221 -12.99 -22.95 13.78
CA GLU A 221 -13.21 -24.00 12.80
C GLU A 221 -12.06 -25.03 12.79
N TYR A 222 -10.82 -24.55 12.83
CA TYR A 222 -9.63 -25.39 12.67
C TYR A 222 -8.92 -25.74 13.99
N GLY A 223 -9.41 -25.27 15.13
CA GLY A 223 -8.90 -25.56 16.47
C GLY A 223 -7.69 -24.76 16.91
N SER A 224 -6.87 -24.24 16.00
CA SER A 224 -5.73 -23.37 16.31
C SER A 224 -5.40 -22.43 15.16
N LEU A 225 -4.66 -21.35 15.45
CA LEU A 225 -4.16 -20.42 14.41
C LEU A 225 -3.27 -21.14 13.40
N GLN A 226 -2.36 -22.00 13.86
CA GLN A 226 -1.44 -22.73 12.98
C GLN A 226 -2.23 -23.65 12.05
N THR A 227 -3.15 -24.44 12.57
CA THR A 227 -4.00 -25.34 11.76
C THR A 227 -4.87 -24.53 10.77
N ALA A 228 -5.37 -23.38 11.19
CA ALA A 228 -6.11 -22.49 10.30
C ALA A 228 -5.23 -21.97 9.14
N LEU A 229 -3.99 -21.58 9.42
CA LEU A 229 -3.04 -21.17 8.39
C LEU A 229 -2.71 -22.30 7.40
N ASP A 230 -2.59 -23.52 7.92
CA ASP A 230 -2.22 -24.69 7.11
C ASP A 230 -3.39 -25.23 6.27
N LYS A 231 -4.63 -25.07 6.72
CA LYS A 231 -5.81 -25.73 6.12
C LYS A 231 -6.82 -24.81 5.46
N SER A 232 -6.92 -23.52 5.85
CA SER A 232 -7.92 -22.63 5.25
C SER A 232 -7.74 -22.50 3.73
N PRO A 233 -8.81 -22.56 2.92
CA PRO A 233 -8.72 -22.33 1.49
C PRO A 233 -8.08 -20.98 1.17
N ILE A 234 -7.18 -20.93 0.19
CA ILE A 234 -6.56 -19.69 -0.24
C ILE A 234 -7.36 -19.10 -1.42
N SER A 235 -7.84 -17.87 -1.26
CA SER A 235 -8.46 -17.09 -2.33
C SER A 235 -7.62 -15.86 -2.59
N CYS A 236 -6.80 -15.91 -3.64
CA CYS A 236 -5.86 -14.85 -3.95
C CYS A 236 -6.56 -13.62 -4.53
N LYS A 237 -6.60 -12.55 -3.74
CA LYS A 237 -7.22 -11.28 -4.14
C LYS A 237 -6.52 -10.63 -5.34
N TRP A 238 -5.22 -10.84 -5.47
CA TRP A 238 -4.37 -10.25 -6.51
C TRP A 238 -4.56 -10.96 -7.84
N GLN A 239 -4.58 -12.30 -7.83
CA GLN A 239 -4.87 -13.10 -9.01
C GLN A 239 -6.28 -12.80 -9.56
N ASN A 240 -7.28 -12.78 -8.68
CA ASN A 240 -8.67 -12.50 -9.06
C ASN A 240 -8.85 -11.12 -9.71
N LYS A 241 -8.01 -10.16 -9.34
CA LYS A 241 -7.99 -8.81 -9.92
C LYS A 241 -6.97 -8.62 -11.03
N ARG A 242 -6.21 -9.67 -11.40
CA ARG A 242 -5.10 -9.60 -12.35
C ARG A 242 -4.08 -8.53 -12.00
N MET A 243 -3.70 -8.44 -10.73
CA MET A 243 -2.75 -7.45 -10.23
C MET A 243 -1.39 -8.08 -9.99
N ILE A 244 -0.34 -7.33 -10.27
CA ILE A 244 1.04 -7.63 -9.90
C ILE A 244 1.64 -6.45 -9.16
N GLN A 245 2.75 -6.68 -8.46
CA GLN A 245 3.53 -5.66 -7.80
C GLN A 245 4.91 -5.58 -8.43
N ILE A 246 5.33 -4.37 -8.81
CA ILE A 246 6.69 -4.11 -9.27
C ILE A 246 7.43 -3.30 -8.22
N SER A 247 8.64 -3.74 -7.84
CA SER A 247 9.48 -3.02 -6.89
C SER A 247 10.17 -1.83 -7.56
N HIS A 248 10.72 -0.93 -6.73
CA HIS A 248 11.48 0.23 -7.20
C HIS A 248 12.79 -0.13 -7.91
N VAL A 249 13.25 -1.37 -7.82
CA VAL A 249 14.42 -1.89 -8.54
C VAL A 249 14.04 -2.76 -9.75
N GLY A 250 12.76 -2.93 -10.04
CA GLY A 250 12.29 -3.68 -11.22
C GLY A 250 11.96 -5.15 -10.97
N GLU A 251 11.91 -5.62 -9.72
CA GLU A 251 11.47 -6.98 -9.42
C GLU A 251 9.95 -7.09 -9.51
N VAL A 252 9.44 -8.12 -10.18
CA VAL A 252 8.00 -8.43 -10.29
C VAL A 252 7.62 -9.43 -9.21
N TRP A 253 6.57 -9.11 -8.46
CA TRP A 253 6.03 -9.93 -7.37
C TRP A 253 4.55 -10.18 -7.58
N PRO A 254 4.00 -11.31 -7.11
CA PRO A 254 2.58 -11.61 -7.27
C PRO A 254 1.69 -10.64 -6.49
N CYS A 255 2.19 -10.04 -5.39
CA CYS A 255 1.46 -9.07 -4.59
C CYS A 255 2.38 -8.26 -3.67
N CYS A 256 1.83 -7.20 -3.05
CA CYS A 256 2.56 -6.36 -2.10
C CYS A 256 2.99 -7.10 -0.83
N PHE A 257 2.31 -8.18 -0.45
CA PHE A 257 2.68 -8.96 0.74
C PHE A 257 3.99 -9.74 0.52
N PHE A 258 4.21 -10.31 -0.65
CA PHE A 258 5.51 -10.87 -1.02
C PHE A 258 6.59 -9.79 -1.04
N LEU A 259 6.31 -8.67 -1.71
CA LEU A 259 7.27 -7.57 -1.77
C LEU A 259 7.63 -7.04 -0.37
N SER A 260 6.67 -6.90 0.55
CA SER A 260 6.92 -6.33 1.89
C SER A 260 7.93 -7.13 2.73
N ASP A 261 8.09 -8.42 2.41
CA ASP A 261 9.03 -9.32 3.11
C ASP A 261 10.36 -9.52 2.34
N ARG A 262 10.53 -8.88 1.17
CA ARG A 262 11.75 -8.94 0.35
C ARG A 262 12.99 -8.48 1.12
N TYR A 263 12.84 -7.47 1.96
CA TYR A 263 13.88 -6.92 2.81
C TYR A 263 13.49 -7.07 4.29
N PRO A 264 13.65 -8.27 4.86
CA PRO A 264 13.14 -8.55 6.19
C PRO A 264 13.88 -7.77 7.26
N LYS A 265 13.15 -7.40 8.31
CA LYS A 265 13.72 -6.80 9.52
C LYS A 265 14.46 -7.82 10.39
N SER A 266 14.11 -9.10 10.26
CA SER A 266 14.76 -10.23 10.93
C SER A 266 15.01 -11.34 9.91
N PRO A 267 16.22 -11.94 9.90
CA PRO A 267 16.53 -13.08 9.04
C PRO A 267 15.72 -14.33 9.39
N ASP A 268 15.16 -14.40 10.60
CA ASP A 268 14.37 -15.54 11.08
C ASP A 268 12.87 -15.43 10.73
N SER A 269 12.44 -14.40 10.00
CA SER A 269 11.07 -14.26 9.55
C SER A 269 10.67 -15.48 8.73
N ILE A 270 9.55 -16.13 9.13
CA ILE A 270 8.99 -17.26 8.39
C ILE A 270 8.63 -16.87 6.94
N PHE A 271 8.21 -15.62 6.74
CA PHE A 271 7.87 -15.07 5.42
C PHE A 271 9.13 -14.88 4.56
N TYR A 272 10.28 -14.62 5.16
CA TYR A 272 11.54 -14.53 4.43
C TYR A 272 11.99 -15.88 3.86
N LYS A 273 11.58 -16.98 4.48
CA LYS A 273 11.80 -18.33 3.91
C LYS A 273 11.06 -18.48 2.60
N ASP A 274 9.83 -17.98 2.50
CA ASP A 274 9.06 -17.99 1.27
C ASP A 274 9.77 -17.20 0.17
N ILE A 275 10.29 -16.00 0.50
CA ILE A 275 11.07 -15.18 -0.42
C ILE A 275 12.36 -15.88 -0.86
N LYS A 276 13.09 -16.51 0.07
CA LYS A 276 14.29 -17.29 -0.26
C LYS A 276 13.98 -18.45 -1.21
N ASN A 277 12.84 -19.12 -1.04
CA ASN A 277 12.43 -20.18 -1.95
C ASN A 277 12.16 -19.65 -3.36
N VAL A 278 11.59 -18.45 -3.47
CA VAL A 278 11.39 -17.77 -4.76
C VAL A 278 12.73 -17.42 -5.40
N LEU A 279 13.64 -16.79 -4.64
CA LEU A 279 14.94 -16.32 -5.13
C LEU A 279 15.97 -17.45 -5.31
N GLY A 280 15.79 -18.57 -4.60
CA GLY A 280 16.68 -19.72 -4.63
C GLY A 280 16.36 -20.76 -5.70
N SER A 281 15.27 -20.62 -6.45
CA SER A 281 15.04 -21.41 -7.67
C SER A 281 16.10 -21.01 -8.71
N ASN A 282 16.76 -21.97 -9.32
CA ASN A 282 18.01 -21.93 -10.09
C ASN A 282 18.20 -20.88 -11.20
N GLU A 283 17.33 -19.92 -11.34
CA GLU A 283 17.44 -18.78 -12.26
C GLU A 283 17.54 -17.50 -11.46
N GLU A 284 18.76 -17.09 -11.17
CA GLU A 284 19.05 -15.81 -10.56
C GLU A 284 18.35 -14.69 -11.35
N TYR A 285 17.50 -13.91 -10.67
CA TYR A 285 16.75 -12.80 -11.27
C TYR A 285 15.62 -13.14 -12.27
N PHE A 286 15.04 -14.35 -12.23
CA PHE A 286 13.94 -14.71 -13.13
C PHE A 286 12.74 -13.73 -13.09
N ASN A 287 12.57 -13.01 -11.98
CA ASN A 287 11.49 -12.05 -11.77
C ASN A 287 11.91 -10.59 -11.97
N HIS A 288 13.08 -10.32 -12.58
CA HIS A 288 13.62 -8.97 -12.67
C HIS A 288 13.57 -8.40 -14.10
N LEU A 289 12.92 -7.25 -14.26
CA LEU A 289 12.65 -6.61 -15.55
C LEU A 289 13.88 -6.06 -16.28
N SER A 290 15.03 -5.98 -15.63
CA SER A 290 16.30 -5.67 -16.33
C SER A 290 16.86 -6.85 -17.11
N TYR A 291 16.39 -8.07 -16.85
CA TYR A 291 16.91 -9.31 -17.47
C TYR A 291 15.87 -10.01 -18.32
N HIS A 292 14.59 -9.84 -18.01
CA HIS A 292 13.47 -10.53 -18.64
C HIS A 292 12.34 -9.55 -18.97
N THR A 293 11.59 -9.84 -20.01
CA THR A 293 10.35 -9.13 -20.30
C THR A 293 9.26 -9.46 -19.26
N LEU A 294 8.28 -8.59 -19.12
CA LEU A 294 7.15 -8.86 -18.23
C LEU A 294 6.41 -10.15 -18.64
N GLU A 295 6.30 -10.41 -19.93
CA GLU A 295 5.66 -11.62 -20.46
C GLU A 295 6.43 -12.88 -20.08
N GLU A 296 7.76 -12.91 -20.23
CA GLU A 296 8.61 -14.04 -19.80
C GLU A 296 8.48 -14.30 -18.31
N ILE A 297 8.53 -13.25 -17.48
CA ILE A 297 8.37 -13.35 -16.03
C ILE A 297 7.02 -13.96 -15.66
N LEU A 298 5.92 -13.45 -16.22
CA LEU A 298 4.57 -13.94 -15.92
C LEU A 298 4.30 -15.35 -16.47
N ASN A 299 5.05 -15.77 -17.49
CA ASN A 299 5.02 -17.11 -18.05
C ASN A 299 5.97 -18.10 -17.36
N HIS A 300 6.84 -17.63 -16.47
CA HIS A 300 7.75 -18.48 -15.72
C HIS A 300 6.98 -19.49 -14.85
N VAL A 301 7.51 -20.70 -14.72
CA VAL A 301 6.91 -21.82 -13.97
C VAL A 301 6.53 -21.42 -12.55
N TRP A 302 7.32 -20.55 -11.93
CA TRP A 302 7.04 -20.07 -10.57
C TRP A 302 5.70 -19.31 -10.48
N PHE A 303 5.39 -18.42 -11.43
CA PHE A 303 4.12 -17.67 -11.45
C PHE A 303 2.94 -18.52 -11.89
N LYS A 304 3.15 -19.41 -12.87
CA LYS A 304 2.08 -20.22 -13.47
C LYS A 304 1.66 -21.41 -12.64
N GLU A 305 2.62 -22.09 -12.04
CA GLU A 305 2.42 -23.39 -11.41
C GLU A 305 2.77 -23.37 -9.93
N ILE A 306 4.04 -23.10 -9.57
CA ILE A 306 4.52 -23.24 -8.18
C ILE A 306 3.72 -22.41 -7.20
N LEU A 307 3.40 -21.15 -7.53
CA LEU A 307 2.64 -20.26 -6.66
C LEU A 307 1.22 -20.82 -6.38
N THR A 308 0.52 -21.27 -7.40
CA THR A 308 -0.86 -21.78 -7.26
C THR A 308 -0.91 -23.18 -6.66
N ASP A 309 0.03 -24.05 -7.02
CA ASP A 309 0.13 -25.40 -6.47
C ASP A 309 0.46 -25.37 -4.98
N SER A 310 1.28 -24.40 -4.55
CA SER A 310 1.59 -24.20 -3.13
C SER A 310 0.36 -24.00 -2.26
N TRP A 311 -0.77 -23.54 -2.78
CA TRP A 311 -1.99 -23.33 -2.00
C TRP A 311 -2.63 -24.63 -1.53
N ASN A 312 -2.33 -25.74 -2.19
CA ASN A 312 -2.86 -27.06 -1.88
C ASN A 312 -1.82 -28.00 -1.24
N THR A 313 -0.54 -27.63 -1.27
CA THR A 313 0.58 -28.46 -0.78
C THR A 313 1.41 -27.72 0.26
N ASP A 314 2.65 -27.36 -0.05
CA ASP A 314 3.57 -26.60 0.80
C ASP A 314 3.28 -25.09 0.68
N ARG A 315 2.36 -24.62 1.51
CA ARG A 315 1.81 -23.28 1.43
C ARG A 315 2.83 -22.20 1.77
N PHE A 316 2.93 -21.21 0.92
CA PHE A 316 3.60 -19.97 1.31
C PHE A 316 2.86 -19.34 2.49
N ALA A 317 3.57 -19.10 3.59
CA ALA A 317 3.01 -18.52 4.83
C ALA A 317 2.37 -17.15 4.56
N VAL A 318 2.95 -16.38 3.64
CA VAL A 318 2.42 -15.10 3.15
C VAL A 318 1.01 -15.26 2.56
N CYS A 319 0.77 -16.29 1.74
CA CYS A 319 -0.55 -16.57 1.14
C CYS A 319 -1.56 -16.99 2.19
N SER A 320 -1.20 -17.95 3.05
CA SER A 320 -2.06 -18.46 4.13
C SER A 320 -2.53 -17.35 5.06
N ARG A 321 -1.63 -16.44 5.46
CA ARG A 321 -1.93 -15.35 6.38
C ARG A 321 -2.85 -14.29 5.77
N ASN A 322 -2.59 -13.90 4.53
CA ASN A 322 -3.24 -12.72 3.93
C ASN A 322 -4.44 -13.06 3.05
N CYS A 323 -4.50 -14.28 2.51
CA CYS A 323 -5.51 -14.72 1.54
C CYS A 323 -6.25 -16.00 1.96
N GLY A 324 -5.92 -16.63 3.10
CA GLY A 324 -6.68 -17.72 3.69
C GLY A 324 -8.06 -17.26 4.15
N GLN A 325 -9.08 -18.07 3.87
CA GLN A 325 -10.48 -17.81 4.20
C GLN A 325 -10.99 -18.73 5.31
#